data_9380e6cb3c0769c4898d2794fcf64a2f
#
_entry.id   9380e6cb3c0769c4898d2794fcf64a2f
#
_cell.length_a   1.000
_cell.length_b   1.000
_cell.length_c   1.000
_cell.angle_alpha   90.00
_cell.angle_beta   90.00
_cell.angle_gamma   90.00
#
_symmetry.space_group_name_H-M   'P 1'
#
loop_
_entity.id
_entity.type
_entity.pdbx_description
1 polymer ?
#
loop_
_entity_poly.entity_id
_entity_poly.type
_entity_poly.pdbx_seq_one_letter_code
_entity_poly.pdbx_strand_id
1 'polypeptide(L)'
;MASQPKSQPRNEIPSVATPSPRTLEYLRLSMVVFALADVAAHLFASPGATPIVSYWIDIETATYGLIAVVYLLGLRRYYLPPILFTAYNLVMYFVSGLVALPFGISKAPLVGHLQFAQYSFGRGFSLLPWLYLLIMGIVLLKKDPGSKLNELLDR
;
A
#
# COMPACT_ATOMS: atom_id res chain seq x y z
N MET A 1 46.23 -42.00 -24.02
CA MET A 1 45.74 -41.41 -22.77
C MET A 1 45.07 -40.07 -23.13
N ALA A 2 43.75 -40.05 -23.19
CA ALA A 2 43.00 -38.85 -23.50
C ALA A 2 42.71 -38.09 -22.21
N SER A 3 43.19 -36.84 -22.11
CA SER A 3 42.96 -35.95 -20.98
C SER A 3 41.51 -35.47 -20.98
N GLN A 4 40.75 -35.75 -19.90
CA GLN A 4 39.42 -35.24 -19.68
C GLN A 4 39.46 -33.70 -19.51
N PRO A 5 38.54 -32.95 -20.14
CA PRO A 5 38.44 -31.50 -19.92
C PRO A 5 37.96 -31.22 -18.50
N LYS A 6 38.70 -30.37 -17.74
CA LYS A 6 38.27 -29.83 -16.44
C LYS A 6 36.99 -29.05 -16.62
N SER A 7 35.92 -29.49 -15.98
CA SER A 7 34.67 -28.74 -15.86
C SER A 7 34.93 -27.40 -15.14
N GLN A 8 34.71 -26.30 -15.82
CA GLN A 8 34.74 -24.95 -15.22
C GLN A 8 33.67 -24.87 -14.12
N PRO A 9 33.97 -24.23 -12.97
CA PRO A 9 32.96 -23.97 -11.94
C PRO A 9 31.90 -23.06 -12.53
N ARG A 10 30.67 -23.58 -12.57
CA ARG A 10 29.48 -22.80 -12.94
C ARG A 10 29.30 -21.71 -11.88
N ASN A 11 29.43 -20.44 -12.24
CA ASN A 11 29.09 -19.31 -11.39
C ASN A 11 27.59 -19.42 -11.05
N GLU A 12 27.26 -20.05 -9.94
CA GLU A 12 25.90 -20.06 -9.41
C GLU A 12 25.57 -18.64 -8.96
N ILE A 13 24.67 -18.01 -9.68
CA ILE A 13 24.06 -16.75 -9.25
C ILE A 13 23.40 -17.05 -7.90
N PRO A 14 23.74 -16.31 -6.82
CA PRO A 14 23.18 -16.57 -5.50
C PRO A 14 21.66 -16.53 -5.61
N SER A 15 21.00 -17.64 -5.32
CA SER A 15 19.54 -17.71 -5.29
C SER A 15 19.04 -16.74 -4.22
N VAL A 16 18.25 -15.74 -4.63
CA VAL A 16 17.61 -14.83 -3.69
C VAL A 16 16.74 -15.66 -2.76
N ALA A 17 17.15 -15.77 -1.50
CA ALA A 17 16.49 -16.61 -0.51
C ALA A 17 15.00 -16.25 -0.44
N THR A 18 14.13 -17.26 -0.57
CA THR A 18 12.69 -17.08 -0.39
C THR A 18 12.42 -16.77 1.09
N PRO A 19 11.65 -15.72 1.43
CA PRO A 19 11.34 -15.40 2.81
C PRO A 19 10.68 -16.59 3.52
N SER A 20 10.96 -16.77 4.82
CA SER A 20 10.30 -17.81 5.60
C SER A 20 8.79 -17.56 5.71
N PRO A 21 7.97 -18.60 5.94
CA PRO A 21 6.53 -18.43 6.14
C PRO A 21 6.20 -17.44 7.27
N ARG A 22 6.94 -17.47 8.37
CA ARG A 22 6.80 -16.51 9.48
C ARG A 22 7.11 -15.07 9.05
N THR A 23 8.15 -14.87 8.24
CA THR A 23 8.50 -13.54 7.72
C THR A 23 7.36 -12.96 6.88
N LEU A 24 6.71 -13.78 6.04
CA LEU A 24 5.58 -13.35 5.23
C LEU A 24 4.36 -13.02 6.08
N GLU A 25 4.11 -13.77 7.13
CA GLU A 25 3.03 -13.50 8.09
C GLU A 25 3.26 -12.17 8.82
N TYR A 26 4.46 -11.91 9.34
CA TYR A 26 4.79 -10.61 9.94
C TYR A 26 4.66 -9.47 8.94
N LEU A 27 5.04 -9.71 7.69
CA LEU A 27 4.89 -8.69 6.65
C LEU A 27 3.41 -8.39 6.36
N ARG A 28 2.54 -9.40 6.30
CA ARG A 28 1.09 -9.19 6.18
C ARG A 28 0.53 -8.40 7.37
N LEU A 29 0.92 -8.77 8.61
CA LEU A 29 0.49 -8.05 9.81
C LEU A 29 0.96 -6.60 9.81
N SER A 30 2.16 -6.32 9.36
CA SER A 30 2.62 -4.94 9.23
C SER A 30 1.81 -4.16 8.18
N MET A 31 1.40 -4.79 7.06
CA MET A 31 0.49 -4.17 6.09
C MET A 31 -0.85 -3.80 6.73
N VAL A 32 -1.40 -4.69 7.58
CA VAL A 32 -2.63 -4.39 8.34
C VAL A 32 -2.44 -3.18 9.25
N VAL A 33 -1.34 -3.13 9.99
CA VAL A 33 -1.05 -1.99 10.90
C VAL A 33 -0.95 -0.68 10.12
N PHE A 34 -0.24 -0.65 8.99
CA PHE A 34 -0.11 0.56 8.19
C PHE A 34 -1.42 0.96 7.49
N ALA A 35 -2.23 0.00 7.04
CA ALA A 35 -3.56 0.30 6.51
C ALA A 35 -4.50 0.87 7.58
N LEU A 36 -4.49 0.34 8.81
CA LEU A 36 -5.26 0.87 9.92
C LEU A 36 -4.72 2.23 10.43
N ALA A 37 -3.41 2.46 10.36
CA ALA A 37 -2.84 3.77 10.64
C ALA A 37 -3.34 4.83 9.65
N ASP A 38 -3.48 4.46 8.38
CA ASP A 38 -4.06 5.35 7.37
C ASP A 38 -5.56 5.60 7.60
N VAL A 39 -6.33 4.57 7.96
CA VAL A 39 -7.72 4.73 8.43
C VAL A 39 -7.81 5.76 9.56
N ALA A 40 -6.95 5.64 10.57
CA ALA A 40 -6.93 6.58 11.70
C ALA A 40 -6.58 8.01 11.25
N ALA A 41 -5.62 8.16 10.33
CA ALA A 41 -5.26 9.47 9.77
C ALA A 41 -6.43 10.12 9.03
N HIS A 42 -7.16 9.36 8.25
CA HIS A 42 -8.34 9.83 7.51
C HIS A 42 -9.48 10.22 8.44
N LEU A 43 -9.81 9.39 9.45
CA LEU A 43 -10.80 9.70 10.47
C LEU A 43 -10.44 10.97 11.26
N PHE A 44 -9.16 11.18 11.53
CA PHE A 44 -8.68 12.40 12.18
C PHE A 44 -8.80 13.63 11.26
N ALA A 45 -8.58 13.48 9.95
CA ALA A 45 -8.61 14.56 8.98
C ALA A 45 -10.04 14.99 8.60
N SER A 46 -10.99 14.06 8.60
CA SER A 46 -12.37 14.27 8.09
C SER A 46 -13.09 15.48 8.73
N PRO A 47 -13.07 15.70 10.07
CA PRO A 47 -13.75 16.84 10.68
C PRO A 47 -13.21 18.22 10.26
N GLY A 48 -11.95 18.28 9.78
CA GLY A 48 -11.32 19.51 9.30
C GLY A 48 -11.52 19.79 7.80
N ALA A 49 -12.21 18.90 7.10
CA ALA A 49 -12.40 18.96 5.65
C ALA A 49 -13.73 19.64 5.26
N THR A 50 -13.80 20.10 4.00
CA THR A 50 -15.10 20.52 3.43
C THR A 50 -16.00 19.30 3.23
N PRO A 51 -17.35 19.46 3.16
CA PRO A 51 -18.26 18.31 3.04
C PRO A 51 -17.93 17.35 1.89
N ILE A 52 -17.55 17.88 0.73
CA ILE A 52 -17.19 17.05 -0.43
C ILE A 52 -15.86 16.30 -0.22
N VAL A 53 -14.89 16.94 0.42
CA VAL A 53 -13.59 16.32 0.75
C VAL A 53 -13.78 15.28 1.86
N SER A 54 -14.61 15.57 2.88
CA SER A 54 -14.95 14.60 3.93
C SER A 54 -15.57 13.33 3.35
N TYR A 55 -16.50 13.47 2.39
CA TYR A 55 -17.08 12.31 1.70
C TYR A 55 -16.03 11.43 1.00
N TRP A 56 -15.03 12.04 0.33
CA TRP A 56 -13.93 11.29 -0.28
C TRP A 56 -13.04 10.63 0.76
N ILE A 57 -12.75 11.32 1.87
CA ILE A 57 -11.99 10.76 3.00
C ILE A 57 -12.71 9.52 3.56
N ASP A 58 -14.04 9.55 3.69
CA ASP A 58 -14.81 8.41 4.20
C ASP A 58 -14.75 7.20 3.26
N ILE A 59 -14.78 7.42 1.93
CA ILE A 59 -14.58 6.36 0.94
C ILE A 59 -13.16 5.77 1.05
N GLU A 60 -12.15 6.61 1.15
CA GLU A 60 -10.76 6.16 1.32
C GLU A 60 -10.58 5.39 2.62
N THR A 61 -11.15 5.87 3.73
CA THR A 61 -11.16 5.20 5.04
C THR A 61 -11.75 3.79 4.94
N ALA A 62 -12.92 3.66 4.33
CA ALA A 62 -13.55 2.35 4.12
C ALA A 62 -12.70 1.43 3.24
N THR A 63 -12.08 1.98 2.20
CA THR A 63 -11.21 1.22 1.29
C THR A 63 -9.96 0.71 2.00
N TYR A 64 -9.29 1.54 2.83
CA TYR A 64 -8.13 1.08 3.60
C TYR A 64 -8.51 0.08 4.69
N GLY A 65 -9.71 0.18 5.28
CA GLY A 65 -10.27 -0.87 6.13
C GLY A 65 -10.39 -2.22 5.39
N LEU A 66 -10.90 -2.20 4.16
CA LEU A 66 -10.97 -3.40 3.33
C LEU A 66 -9.57 -3.93 2.94
N ILE A 67 -8.63 -3.04 2.62
CA ILE A 67 -7.24 -3.39 2.34
C ILE A 67 -6.61 -4.12 3.53
N ALA A 68 -6.85 -3.65 4.75
CA ALA A 68 -6.39 -4.33 5.97
C ALA A 68 -6.93 -5.76 6.06
N VAL A 69 -8.21 -5.98 5.75
CA VAL A 69 -8.82 -7.31 5.72
C VAL A 69 -8.19 -8.21 4.65
N VAL A 70 -7.95 -7.71 3.44
CA VAL A 70 -7.31 -8.45 2.34
C VAL A 70 -5.93 -8.98 2.76
N TYR A 71 -5.11 -8.14 3.39
CA TYR A 71 -3.78 -8.56 3.86
C TYR A 71 -3.86 -9.45 5.09
N LEU A 72 -4.77 -9.19 6.03
CA LEU A 72 -4.99 -10.03 7.22
C LEU A 72 -5.34 -11.47 6.84
N LEU A 73 -6.23 -11.62 5.88
CA LEU A 73 -6.67 -12.94 5.40
C LEU A 73 -5.69 -13.57 4.39
N GLY A 74 -4.65 -12.85 3.96
CA GLY A 74 -3.66 -13.33 2.98
C GLY A 74 -4.27 -13.67 1.62
N LEU A 75 -5.21 -12.87 1.15
CA LEU A 75 -5.93 -13.05 -0.11
C LEU A 75 -5.08 -12.55 -1.29
N ARG A 76 -4.05 -13.29 -1.66
CA ARG A 76 -3.05 -12.89 -2.67
C ARG A 76 -3.66 -12.46 -4.01
N ARG A 77 -4.71 -13.13 -4.48
CA ARG A 77 -5.40 -12.78 -5.75
C ARG A 77 -5.94 -11.35 -5.76
N TYR A 78 -6.19 -10.79 -4.57
CA TYR A 78 -6.72 -9.44 -4.38
C TYR A 78 -5.66 -8.42 -3.94
N TYR A 79 -4.35 -8.71 -4.03
CA TYR A 79 -3.30 -7.75 -3.64
C TYR A 79 -3.10 -6.63 -4.68
N LEU A 80 -3.39 -6.90 -5.96
CA LEU A 80 -3.19 -5.91 -7.01
C LEU A 80 -4.09 -4.67 -6.86
N PRO A 81 -5.41 -4.76 -6.62
CA PRO A 81 -6.28 -3.60 -6.39
C PRO A 81 -5.80 -2.67 -5.27
N PRO A 82 -5.47 -3.15 -4.05
CA PRO A 82 -4.82 -2.34 -3.00
C PRO A 82 -3.58 -1.59 -3.46
N ILE A 83 -2.68 -2.25 -4.17
CA ILE A 83 -1.45 -1.64 -4.69
C ILE A 83 -1.78 -0.50 -5.65
N LEU A 84 -2.69 -0.73 -6.60
CA LEU A 84 -3.09 0.29 -7.57
C LEU A 84 -3.81 1.46 -6.90
N PHE A 85 -4.68 1.19 -5.93
CA PHE A 85 -5.38 2.22 -5.17
C PHE A 85 -4.41 3.07 -4.35
N THR A 86 -3.45 2.45 -3.67
CA THR A 86 -2.41 3.16 -2.91
C THR A 86 -1.51 3.99 -3.84
N ALA A 87 -1.13 3.45 -5.01
CA ALA A 87 -0.38 4.21 -6.02
C ALA A 87 -1.17 5.41 -6.54
N TYR A 88 -2.47 5.24 -6.79
CA TYR A 88 -3.37 6.33 -7.17
C TYR A 88 -3.40 7.43 -6.11
N ASN A 89 -3.59 7.09 -4.83
CA ASN A 89 -3.61 8.07 -3.74
C ASN A 89 -2.28 8.80 -3.59
N LEU A 90 -1.15 8.09 -3.76
CA LEU A 90 0.16 8.72 -3.76
C LEU A 90 0.32 9.73 -4.90
N VAL A 91 -0.11 9.39 -6.11
CA VAL A 91 -0.10 10.32 -7.26
C VAL A 91 -1.02 11.51 -6.98
N MET A 92 -2.25 11.26 -6.50
CA MET A 92 -3.21 12.31 -6.19
C MET A 92 -2.75 13.23 -5.05
N TYR A 93 -1.97 12.71 -4.12
CA TYR A 93 -1.32 13.55 -3.10
C TYR A 93 -0.45 14.63 -3.72
N PHE A 94 0.41 14.27 -4.69
CA PHE A 94 1.26 15.25 -5.36
C PHE A 94 0.48 16.14 -6.32
N VAL A 95 -0.43 15.57 -7.11
CA VAL A 95 -1.25 16.32 -8.07
C VAL A 95 -2.08 17.39 -7.34
N SER A 96 -2.75 17.02 -6.24
CA SER A 96 -3.55 17.96 -5.42
C SER A 96 -2.70 19.07 -4.79
N GLY A 97 -1.40 18.87 -4.69
CA GLY A 97 -0.45 19.87 -4.25
C GLY A 97 -0.09 20.90 -5.32
N LEU A 98 -0.26 20.57 -6.59
CA LEU A 98 0.16 21.41 -7.72
C LEU A 98 -1.02 22.11 -8.39
N VAL A 99 -2.19 21.47 -8.42
CA VAL A 99 -3.37 21.98 -9.14
C VAL A 99 -4.63 21.86 -8.27
N ALA A 100 -5.61 22.72 -8.57
CA ALA A 100 -6.95 22.59 -8.00
C ALA A 100 -7.60 21.28 -8.51
N LEU A 101 -8.22 20.54 -7.62
CA LEU A 101 -8.90 19.29 -7.98
C LEU A 101 -10.27 19.57 -8.61
N PRO A 102 -10.64 18.79 -9.65
CA PRO A 102 -11.90 18.97 -10.36
C PRO A 102 -13.12 18.65 -9.47
N PHE A 103 -14.31 18.87 -10.01
CA PHE A 103 -15.60 18.55 -9.38
C PHE A 103 -15.85 19.24 -8.04
N GLY A 104 -15.23 20.41 -7.80
CA GLY A 104 -15.42 21.18 -6.57
C GLY A 104 -14.70 20.61 -5.35
N ILE A 105 -13.82 19.62 -5.52
CA ILE A 105 -13.02 19.02 -4.45
C ILE A 105 -12.10 20.08 -3.84
N SER A 106 -11.43 20.88 -4.67
CA SER A 106 -10.71 22.05 -4.18
C SER A 106 -10.76 23.21 -5.18
N LYS A 107 -10.78 24.45 -4.65
CA LYS A 107 -10.72 25.69 -5.46
C LYS A 107 -9.29 26.14 -5.75
N ALA A 108 -8.30 25.55 -5.07
CA ALA A 108 -6.89 25.91 -5.16
C ALA A 108 -6.03 24.65 -4.87
N PRO A 109 -4.74 24.66 -5.21
CA PRO A 109 -3.83 23.60 -4.79
C PRO A 109 -3.82 23.42 -3.27
N LEU A 110 -3.86 22.17 -2.78
CA LEU A 110 -3.96 21.89 -1.35
C LEU A 110 -2.65 22.09 -0.58
N VAL A 111 -1.50 22.17 -1.27
CA VAL A 111 -0.15 22.28 -0.66
C VAL A 111 0.22 23.71 -0.22
N GLY A 112 -0.49 24.73 -0.66
CA GLY A 112 -0.20 26.11 -0.27
C GLY A 112 -0.57 26.49 1.19
N HIS A 113 -1.29 25.63 1.88
CA HIS A 113 -1.85 25.89 3.20
C HIS A 113 -1.43 24.79 4.19
N LEU A 114 -0.13 24.65 4.43
CA LEU A 114 0.41 23.89 5.56
C LEU A 114 0.08 24.62 6.89
N GLN A 115 -1.19 24.94 7.10
CA GLN A 115 -1.67 25.20 8.44
C GLN A 115 -1.74 23.84 9.16
N PHE A 116 -1.32 23.78 10.41
CA PHE A 116 -1.42 22.62 11.30
C PHE A 116 -2.88 22.28 11.66
N ALA A 117 -3.79 22.44 10.70
CA ALA A 117 -5.16 21.96 10.81
C ALA A 117 -5.18 20.43 10.76
N GLN A 118 -6.15 19.81 11.42
CA GLN A 118 -6.33 18.34 11.46
C GLN A 118 -6.24 17.70 10.08
N TYR A 119 -6.83 18.32 9.06
CA TYR A 119 -6.77 17.86 7.68
C TYR A 119 -5.34 17.78 7.14
N SER A 120 -4.54 18.83 7.31
CA SER A 120 -3.16 18.88 6.81
C SER A 120 -2.25 17.89 7.53
N PHE A 121 -2.47 17.65 8.82
CA PHE A 121 -1.74 16.66 9.59
C PHE A 121 -2.08 15.23 9.11
N GLY A 122 -3.37 14.89 9.03
CA GLY A 122 -3.82 13.59 8.57
C GLY A 122 -3.31 13.27 7.16
N ARG A 123 -3.45 14.24 6.24
CA ARG A 123 -2.94 14.14 4.87
C ARG A 123 -1.42 13.90 4.80
N GLY A 124 -0.63 14.62 5.61
CA GLY A 124 0.82 14.45 5.67
C GLY A 124 1.23 13.11 6.30
N PHE A 125 0.48 12.67 7.31
CA PHE A 125 0.73 11.40 7.97
C PHE A 125 0.48 10.21 7.05
N SER A 126 -0.55 10.24 6.19
CA SER A 126 -0.89 9.17 5.26
C SER A 126 0.22 8.86 4.24
N LEU A 127 1.10 9.81 3.95
CA LEU A 127 2.20 9.59 3.01
C LEU A 127 3.09 8.40 3.39
N LEU A 128 3.39 8.23 4.68
CA LEU A 128 4.21 7.12 5.20
C LEU A 128 3.52 5.75 5.02
N PRO A 129 2.28 5.56 5.49
CA PRO A 129 1.49 4.37 5.19
C PRO A 129 1.42 4.04 3.70
N TRP A 130 1.13 5.01 2.83
CA TRP A 130 1.03 4.76 1.39
C TRP A 130 2.32 4.27 0.76
N LEU A 131 3.46 4.90 1.10
CA LEU A 131 4.77 4.43 0.62
C LEU A 131 5.06 3.00 1.09
N TYR A 132 4.79 2.72 2.37
CA TYR A 132 4.97 1.39 2.92
C TYR A 132 4.07 0.36 2.25
N LEU A 133 2.77 0.63 2.15
CA LEU A 133 1.77 -0.25 1.54
C LEU A 133 2.08 -0.53 0.07
N LEU A 134 2.54 0.49 -0.67
CA LEU A 134 2.92 0.33 -2.07
C LEU A 134 4.14 -0.58 -2.23
N ILE A 135 5.23 -0.28 -1.52
CA ILE A 135 6.49 -1.02 -1.64
C ILE A 135 6.31 -2.46 -1.17
N MET A 136 5.79 -2.64 0.04
CA MET A 136 5.62 -3.96 0.64
C MET A 136 4.48 -4.76 0.01
N GLY A 137 3.46 -4.09 -0.51
CA GLY A 137 2.42 -4.73 -1.31
C GLY A 137 2.98 -5.38 -2.57
N ILE A 138 3.89 -4.70 -3.28
CA ILE A 138 4.60 -5.27 -4.44
C ILE A 138 5.48 -6.46 -4.02
N VAL A 139 6.17 -6.37 -2.88
CA VAL A 139 6.98 -7.47 -2.34
C VAL A 139 6.09 -8.68 -2.03
N LEU A 140 4.97 -8.49 -1.34
CA LEU A 140 4.01 -9.56 -1.04
C LEU A 140 3.40 -10.15 -2.32
N LEU A 141 3.01 -9.33 -3.29
CA LEU A 141 2.46 -9.83 -4.56
C LEU A 141 3.43 -10.79 -5.26
N LYS A 142 4.74 -10.54 -5.15
CA LYS A 142 5.79 -11.37 -5.76
C LYS A 142 6.20 -12.60 -4.93
N LYS A 143 6.18 -12.48 -3.60
CA LYS A 143 6.81 -13.46 -2.69
C LYS A 143 5.82 -14.30 -1.89
N ASP A 144 4.59 -13.80 -1.69
CA ASP A 144 3.59 -14.44 -0.86
C ASP A 144 2.80 -15.48 -1.66
N PRO A 145 2.77 -16.76 -1.24
CA PRO A 145 1.93 -17.77 -1.88
C PRO A 145 0.43 -17.57 -1.60
N GLY A 146 0.07 -16.77 -0.60
CA GLY A 146 -1.30 -16.63 -0.10
C GLY A 146 -1.59 -17.53 1.10
N SER A 147 -2.80 -17.41 1.63
CA SER A 147 -3.31 -18.25 2.71
C SER A 147 -4.07 -19.46 2.16
N LYS A 148 -4.39 -20.42 3.03
CA LYS A 148 -5.27 -21.53 2.68
C LYS A 148 -6.66 -21.08 2.21
N LEU A 149 -7.14 -19.94 2.71
CA LEU A 149 -8.39 -19.33 2.26
C LEU A 149 -8.31 -18.87 0.80
N ASN A 150 -7.15 -18.36 0.37
CA ASN A 150 -6.93 -18.01 -1.04
C ASN A 150 -7.04 -19.24 -1.95
N GLU A 151 -6.51 -20.39 -1.54
CA GLU A 151 -6.62 -21.66 -2.29
C GLU A 151 -8.07 -22.14 -2.42
N LEU A 152 -8.91 -21.92 -1.37
CA LEU A 152 -10.33 -22.27 -1.42
C LEU A 152 -11.14 -21.39 -2.37
N LEU A 153 -10.75 -20.13 -2.53
CA LEU A 153 -11.41 -19.19 -3.42
C LEU A 153 -10.98 -19.35 -4.88
N ASP A 154 -9.91 -20.09 -5.14
CA ASP A 154 -9.41 -20.38 -6.48
C ASP A 154 -10.00 -21.66 -7.10
N ARG A 155 -10.86 -22.39 -6.35
CA ARG A 155 -11.59 -23.58 -6.80
C ARG A 155 -12.98 -23.21 -7.32
#